data_d0b1dbdb572de191ae666ecfd84742d6
#
_entry.id   d0b1dbdb572de191ae666ecfd84742d6
#
_cell.length_a   1.000
_cell.length_b   1.000
_cell.length_c   1.000
_cell.angle_alpha   90.00
_cell.angle_beta   90.00
_cell.angle_gamma   90.00
#
_symmetry.space_group_name_H-M   'P 1'
#
loop_
_entity.id
_entity.type
_entity.pdbx_description
1 polymer ?
#
loop_
_entity_poly.entity_id
_entity_poly.type
_entity_poly.pdbx_seq_one_letter_code
_entity_poly.pdbx_strand_id
1 'polypeptide(L)'
;MKKYIGTKVIKAEPMTMTEAQKVLGREIKPATIEEDGYLVEYKDGYKSWSPKSVFDEAYREVKGMSFGEAIEALRAGLAVRRNGWNGKGLFVVKQVPSHITCDIIPNMQSLPQSAKNLLMSRDNPHIDYTNQMLIINPDGRADSWVPSSSDVFAEDWEVVTE
;
A
#
# COMPACT_ATOMS: atom_id res chain seq x y z
N MET A 1 -7.24 -1.77 30.05
CA MET A 1 -6.70 -1.08 28.87
C MET A 1 -7.18 -1.78 27.62
N LYS A 2 -7.54 -1.06 26.55
CA LYS A 2 -7.90 -1.62 25.23
C LYS A 2 -6.62 -1.94 24.44
N LYS A 3 -6.64 -3.01 23.62
CA LYS A 3 -5.55 -3.35 22.70
C LYS A 3 -5.79 -2.70 21.34
N TYR A 4 -4.72 -2.28 20.65
CA TYR A 4 -4.76 -1.66 19.34
C TYR A 4 -3.70 -2.31 18.43
N ILE A 5 -4.01 -2.46 17.17
CA ILE A 5 -3.05 -2.79 16.10
C ILE A 5 -2.98 -1.55 15.20
N GLY A 6 -1.77 -1.13 14.87
CA GLY A 6 -1.54 0.01 13.98
C GLY A 6 -0.66 -0.38 12.80
N THR A 7 -0.96 0.20 11.63
CA THR A 7 -0.14 0.06 10.43
C THR A 7 0.19 1.46 9.91
N LYS A 8 1.47 1.71 9.61
CA LYS A 8 1.96 2.96 9.03
C LYS A 8 3.07 2.66 8.03
N VAL A 9 3.03 3.34 6.89
CA VAL A 9 4.20 3.43 6.00
C VAL A 9 5.01 4.65 6.42
N ILE A 10 6.27 4.42 6.73
CA ILE A 10 7.24 5.43 7.19
C ILE A 10 8.52 5.31 6.37
N LYS A 11 9.38 6.32 6.46
CA LYS A 11 10.78 6.21 6.04
C LYS A 11 11.64 6.05 7.29
N ALA A 12 12.64 5.19 7.22
CA ALA A 12 13.59 5.03 8.31
C ALA A 12 14.98 4.69 7.76
N GLU A 13 15.99 5.12 8.49
CA GLU A 13 17.37 4.77 8.22
C GLU A 13 18.08 4.33 9.52
N PRO A 14 18.95 3.33 9.48
CA PRO A 14 19.74 2.93 10.64
C PRO A 14 20.56 4.12 11.13
N MET A 15 20.48 4.42 12.43
CA MET A 15 21.18 5.54 13.03
C MET A 15 21.29 5.33 14.53
N THR A 16 22.47 5.58 15.07
CA THR A 16 22.67 5.54 16.53
C THR A 16 21.91 6.68 17.22
N MET A 17 21.61 6.48 18.50
CA MET A 17 20.94 7.51 19.30
C MET A 17 21.75 8.82 19.32
N THR A 18 23.07 8.71 19.49
CA THR A 18 23.99 9.86 19.52
C THR A 18 23.99 10.64 18.20
N GLU A 19 23.95 9.96 17.05
CA GLU A 19 23.85 10.59 15.73
C GLU A 19 22.47 11.25 15.54
N ALA A 20 21.41 10.53 15.90
CA ALA A 20 20.05 11.05 15.78
C ALA A 20 19.82 12.30 16.63
N GLN A 21 20.41 12.41 17.83
CA GLN A 21 20.36 13.61 18.65
C GLN A 21 20.94 14.83 17.92
N LYS A 22 22.05 14.64 17.18
CA LYS A 22 22.67 15.71 16.39
C LYS A 22 21.75 16.13 15.25
N VAL A 23 21.15 15.16 14.54
CA VAL A 23 20.23 15.44 13.43
C VAL A 23 18.94 16.13 13.90
N LEU A 24 18.39 15.67 15.02
CA LEU A 24 17.14 16.19 15.59
C LEU A 24 17.32 17.50 16.37
N GLY A 25 18.56 17.86 16.72
CA GLY A 25 18.87 19.06 17.52
C GLY A 25 18.28 19.03 18.93
N ARG A 26 18.02 17.85 19.48
CA ARG A 26 17.44 17.65 20.82
C ARG A 26 17.95 16.40 21.48
N GLU A 27 17.97 16.41 22.81
CA GLU A 27 18.27 15.22 23.60
C GLU A 27 17.16 14.20 23.47
N ILE A 28 17.53 12.93 23.29
CA ILE A 28 16.64 11.78 23.30
C ILE A 28 16.78 11.09 24.66
N LYS A 29 15.65 10.86 25.32
CA LYS A 29 15.59 10.09 26.58
C LYS A 29 14.92 8.76 26.29
N PRO A 30 15.67 7.71 25.86
CA PRO A 30 15.09 6.43 25.53
C PRO A 30 14.66 5.71 26.82
N ALA A 31 13.63 4.87 26.69
CA ALA A 31 13.22 3.96 27.75
C ALA A 31 14.18 2.74 27.92
N THR A 32 15.09 2.54 26.98
CA THR A 32 16.06 1.45 26.93
C THR A 32 17.49 1.99 26.78
N ILE A 33 18.48 1.19 27.18
CA ILE A 33 19.92 1.54 27.08
C ILE A 33 20.49 1.20 25.69
N GLU A 34 19.64 1.04 24.68
CA GLU A 34 20.09 0.74 23.31
C GLU A 34 20.64 2.01 22.66
N GLU A 35 21.83 1.90 22.07
CA GLU A 35 22.45 2.95 21.26
C GLU A 35 22.07 2.79 19.78
N ASP A 36 21.88 1.55 19.29
CA ASP A 36 21.48 1.26 17.93
C ASP A 36 19.98 1.47 17.74
N GLY A 37 19.60 2.04 16.61
CA GLY A 37 18.20 2.30 16.30
C GLY A 37 18.00 2.83 14.89
N TYR A 38 16.91 3.53 14.71
CA TYR A 38 16.51 4.11 13.43
C TYR A 38 16.05 5.55 13.60
N LEU A 39 16.52 6.44 12.72
CA LEU A 39 15.87 7.72 12.50
C LEU A 39 14.63 7.47 11.65
N VAL A 40 13.47 7.82 12.17
CA VAL A 40 12.16 7.61 11.55
C VAL A 40 11.60 8.94 11.07
N GLU A 41 11.15 8.99 9.81
CA GLU A 41 10.42 10.12 9.25
C GLU A 41 8.99 9.71 8.93
N TYR A 42 8.02 10.41 9.52
CA TYR A 42 6.59 10.22 9.32
C TYR A 42 6.08 11.02 8.11
N LYS A 43 4.89 10.67 7.61
CA LYS A 43 4.29 11.28 6.42
C LYS A 43 4.10 12.81 6.53
N ASP A 44 3.92 13.32 7.73
CA ASP A 44 3.79 14.75 8.04
C ASP A 44 5.14 15.49 8.17
N GLY A 45 6.25 14.79 7.93
CA GLY A 45 7.62 15.31 8.06
C GLY A 45 8.16 15.29 9.49
N TYR A 46 7.39 14.86 10.49
CA TYR A 46 7.89 14.71 11.84
C TYR A 46 8.98 13.63 11.87
N LYS A 47 10.08 13.91 12.62
CA LYS A 47 11.19 12.97 12.80
C LYS A 47 11.35 12.58 14.26
N SER A 48 11.60 11.30 14.47
CA SER A 48 11.94 10.75 15.78
C SER A 48 12.99 9.66 15.64
N TRP A 49 13.60 9.27 16.74
CA TRP A 49 14.45 8.10 16.81
C TRP A 49 13.74 6.99 17.58
N SER A 50 13.93 5.74 17.14
CA SER A 50 13.40 4.54 17.79
C SER A 50 14.53 3.56 18.05
N PRO A 51 14.63 2.98 19.28
CA PRO A 51 15.54 1.88 19.55
C PRO A 51 15.32 0.71 18.58
N LYS A 52 16.39 0.00 18.23
CA LYS A 52 16.33 -1.09 17.24
C LYS A 52 15.31 -2.16 17.62
N SER A 53 15.30 -2.61 18.88
CA SER A 53 14.35 -3.63 19.35
C SER A 53 12.89 -3.21 19.18
N VAL A 54 12.58 -1.96 19.53
CA VAL A 54 11.22 -1.40 19.41
C VAL A 54 10.83 -1.22 17.94
N PHE A 55 11.78 -0.80 17.12
CA PHE A 55 11.54 -0.60 15.69
C PHE A 55 11.28 -1.94 14.98
N ASP A 56 12.15 -2.93 15.19
CA ASP A 56 12.04 -4.25 14.56
C ASP A 56 10.79 -5.03 15.01
N GLU A 57 10.24 -4.73 16.19
CA GLU A 57 8.95 -5.28 16.64
C GLU A 57 7.76 -4.67 15.85
N ALA A 58 7.84 -3.37 15.55
CA ALA A 58 6.72 -2.59 15.00
C ALA A 58 6.72 -2.49 13.47
N TYR A 59 7.88 -2.61 12.82
CA TYR A 59 8.05 -2.34 11.39
C TYR A 59 8.81 -3.46 10.67
N ARG A 60 8.48 -3.63 9.40
CA ARG A 60 9.19 -4.49 8.45
C ARG A 60 9.60 -3.66 7.24
N GLU A 61 10.67 -4.04 6.58
CA GLU A 61 10.98 -3.47 5.27
C GLU A 61 9.82 -3.76 4.29
N VAL A 62 9.65 -2.87 3.30
CA VAL A 62 8.66 -3.04 2.21
C VAL A 62 9.07 -4.16 1.22
N LYS A 63 9.90 -5.09 1.71
CA LYS A 63 10.30 -6.36 1.08
C LYS A 63 10.09 -7.49 2.08
N GLY A 64 9.54 -8.63 1.61
CA GLY A 64 9.22 -9.74 2.51
C GLY A 64 8.04 -9.44 3.44
N MET A 65 7.09 -8.64 2.97
CA MET A 65 5.87 -8.31 3.69
C MET A 65 4.88 -9.49 3.68
N SER A 66 4.07 -9.56 4.73
CA SER A 66 2.84 -10.36 4.73
C SER A 66 1.77 -9.75 3.82
N PHE A 67 0.74 -10.54 3.47
CA PHE A 67 -0.41 -10.00 2.71
C PHE A 67 -1.14 -8.89 3.46
N GLY A 68 -1.22 -8.95 4.79
CA GLY A 68 -1.80 -7.88 5.59
C GLY A 68 -1.09 -6.54 5.40
N GLU A 69 0.24 -6.55 5.38
CA GLU A 69 1.07 -5.37 5.12
C GLU A 69 0.95 -4.90 3.66
N ALA A 70 0.86 -5.83 2.70
CA ALA A 70 0.61 -5.53 1.29
C ALA A 70 -0.74 -4.82 1.09
N ILE A 71 -1.80 -5.21 1.82
CA ILE A 71 -3.10 -4.52 1.81
C ILE A 71 -2.97 -3.09 2.32
N GLU A 72 -2.19 -2.84 3.37
CA GLU A 72 -1.97 -1.47 3.86
C GLU A 72 -1.16 -0.63 2.86
N ALA A 73 -0.19 -1.23 2.17
CA ALA A 73 0.51 -0.56 1.07
C ALA A 73 -0.44 -0.19 -0.08
N LEU A 74 -1.34 -1.10 -0.48
CA LEU A 74 -2.39 -0.83 -1.48
C LEU A 74 -3.36 0.29 -1.04
N ARG A 75 -3.73 0.34 0.26
CA ARG A 75 -4.55 1.42 0.83
C ARG A 75 -3.83 2.77 0.79
N ALA A 76 -2.52 2.75 0.95
CA ALA A 76 -1.67 3.93 0.82
C ALA A 76 -1.46 4.39 -0.64
N GLY A 77 -1.99 3.63 -1.64
CA GLY A 77 -1.88 3.92 -3.06
C GLY A 77 -0.61 3.38 -3.72
N LEU A 78 0.11 2.48 -3.05
CA LEU A 78 1.31 1.84 -3.59
C LEU A 78 0.94 0.60 -4.41
N ALA A 79 1.77 0.26 -5.40
CA ALA A 79 1.70 -1.00 -6.11
C ALA A 79 2.47 -2.08 -5.34
N VAL A 80 1.96 -3.32 -5.35
CA VAL A 80 2.60 -4.45 -4.68
C VAL A 80 2.72 -5.64 -5.60
N ARG A 81 3.69 -6.50 -5.34
CA ARG A 81 3.85 -7.80 -6.01
C ARG A 81 4.43 -8.83 -5.05
N ARG A 82 4.36 -10.09 -5.43
CA ARG A 82 5.11 -11.16 -4.77
C ARG A 82 6.42 -11.41 -5.52
N ASN A 83 7.50 -11.54 -4.78
CA ASN A 83 8.79 -11.93 -5.35
C ASN A 83 8.75 -13.35 -5.96
N GLY A 84 7.96 -14.26 -5.39
CA GLY A 84 7.77 -15.63 -5.85
C GLY A 84 6.85 -15.82 -7.06
N TRP A 85 6.26 -14.76 -7.62
CA TRP A 85 5.44 -14.91 -8.83
C TRP A 85 6.29 -15.23 -10.06
N ASN A 86 5.83 -16.20 -10.88
CA ASN A 86 6.52 -16.61 -12.10
C ASN A 86 6.51 -15.56 -13.22
N GLY A 87 5.64 -14.57 -13.16
CA GLY A 87 5.51 -13.51 -14.15
C GLY A 87 6.35 -12.30 -13.77
N LYS A 88 7.44 -12.02 -14.52
CA LYS A 88 8.20 -10.77 -14.33
C LYS A 88 7.37 -9.56 -14.74
N GLY A 89 7.35 -8.53 -13.90
CA GLY A 89 6.65 -7.27 -14.18
C GLY A 89 5.15 -7.29 -13.86
N LEU A 90 4.60 -8.36 -13.27
CA LEU A 90 3.27 -8.39 -12.69
C LEU A 90 3.24 -7.55 -11.41
N PHE A 91 2.19 -6.77 -11.23
CA PHE A 91 1.93 -6.09 -9.96
C PHE A 91 0.43 -5.88 -9.74
N VAL A 92 0.06 -5.70 -8.49
CA VAL A 92 -1.32 -5.42 -8.08
C VAL A 92 -1.43 -3.97 -7.63
N VAL A 93 -2.53 -3.35 -8.01
CA VAL A 93 -2.92 -2.01 -7.55
C VAL A 93 -4.34 -2.05 -6.98
N LYS A 94 -4.64 -1.11 -6.09
CA LYS A 94 -6.01 -0.84 -5.68
C LYS A 94 -6.65 0.09 -6.70
N GLN A 95 -7.74 -0.33 -7.34
CA GLN A 95 -8.56 0.58 -8.15
C GLN A 95 -9.21 1.64 -7.26
N VAL A 96 -9.07 2.89 -7.64
CA VAL A 96 -9.72 4.01 -6.95
C VAL A 96 -11.21 4.02 -7.30
N PRO A 97 -12.12 4.16 -6.31
CA PRO A 97 -13.52 4.37 -6.59
C PRO A 97 -13.75 5.58 -7.49
N SER A 98 -14.65 5.45 -8.45
CA SER A 98 -14.99 6.55 -9.34
C SER A 98 -16.46 6.53 -9.69
N HIS A 99 -17.05 7.74 -9.80
CA HIS A 99 -18.42 7.95 -10.23
C HIS A 99 -18.43 8.39 -11.70
N ILE A 100 -19.07 7.60 -12.55
CA ILE A 100 -19.18 7.84 -13.98
C ILE A 100 -20.58 8.36 -14.26
N THR A 101 -20.68 9.59 -14.68
CA THR A 101 -21.94 10.28 -14.97
C THR A 101 -22.54 9.88 -16.34
N CYS A 102 -23.80 10.18 -16.54
CA CYS A 102 -24.55 9.77 -17.74
C CYS A 102 -23.96 10.32 -19.05
N ASP A 103 -23.29 11.46 -19.03
CA ASP A 103 -22.63 12.07 -20.20
C ASP A 103 -21.38 11.31 -20.65
N ILE A 104 -20.74 10.56 -19.74
CA ILE A 104 -19.54 9.77 -20.01
C ILE A 104 -19.90 8.38 -20.56
N ILE A 105 -20.98 7.75 -20.04
CA ILE A 105 -21.36 6.37 -20.36
C ILE A 105 -21.42 6.09 -21.87
N PRO A 106 -22.02 6.95 -22.73
CA PRO A 106 -22.09 6.71 -24.17
C PRO A 106 -20.71 6.58 -24.84
N ASN A 107 -19.71 7.28 -24.31
CA ASN A 107 -18.36 7.34 -24.86
C ASN A 107 -17.42 6.27 -24.29
N MET A 108 -17.84 5.47 -23.31
CA MET A 108 -17.00 4.42 -22.71
C MET A 108 -16.68 3.32 -23.72
N GLN A 109 -15.40 3.03 -23.92
CA GLN A 109 -14.93 1.92 -24.76
C GLN A 109 -15.01 0.57 -24.05
N SER A 110 -15.00 0.57 -22.72
CA SER A 110 -15.01 -0.64 -21.88
C SER A 110 -16.39 -1.28 -21.70
N LEU A 111 -17.47 -0.70 -22.29
CA LEU A 111 -18.82 -1.23 -22.20
C LEU A 111 -19.39 -1.55 -23.58
N PRO A 112 -20.04 -2.72 -23.74
CA PRO A 112 -20.80 -3.03 -24.96
C PRO A 112 -22.02 -2.11 -25.07
N GLN A 113 -22.47 -1.86 -26.33
CA GLN A 113 -23.57 -0.94 -26.60
C GLN A 113 -24.88 -1.33 -25.88
N SER A 114 -25.17 -2.63 -25.77
CA SER A 114 -26.34 -3.13 -25.06
C SER A 114 -26.33 -2.73 -23.57
N ALA A 115 -25.17 -2.81 -22.90
CA ALA A 115 -25.03 -2.38 -21.52
C ALA A 115 -25.19 -0.86 -21.37
N LYS A 116 -24.64 -0.07 -22.29
CA LYS A 116 -24.86 1.39 -22.31
C LYS A 116 -26.33 1.74 -22.43
N ASN A 117 -27.07 1.09 -23.34
CA ASN A 117 -28.51 1.32 -23.54
C ASN A 117 -29.31 1.00 -22.27
N LEU A 118 -28.98 -0.13 -21.59
CA LEU A 118 -29.62 -0.53 -20.34
C LEU A 118 -29.33 0.45 -19.20
N LEU A 119 -28.12 0.96 -19.12
CA LEU A 119 -27.75 1.94 -18.11
C LEU A 119 -28.44 3.28 -18.34
N MET A 120 -28.46 3.74 -19.60
CA MET A 120 -29.09 5.01 -20.00
C MET A 120 -30.64 5.00 -19.89
N SER A 121 -31.27 3.82 -19.82
CA SER A 121 -32.72 3.70 -19.61
C SER A 121 -33.15 3.79 -18.14
N ARG A 122 -32.22 3.91 -17.20
CA ARG A 122 -32.50 4.07 -15.76
C ARG A 122 -32.92 5.52 -15.44
N ASP A 123 -33.65 5.73 -14.37
CA ASP A 123 -34.05 7.07 -13.91
C ASP A 123 -32.85 7.96 -13.55
N ASN A 124 -31.78 7.36 -13.03
CA ASN A 124 -30.55 8.03 -12.71
C ASN A 124 -29.36 7.26 -13.31
N PRO A 125 -29.02 7.49 -14.59
CA PRO A 125 -27.97 6.75 -15.28
C PRO A 125 -26.58 7.11 -14.73
N HIS A 126 -25.91 6.18 -14.11
CA HIS A 126 -24.52 6.30 -13.64
C HIS A 126 -23.88 4.93 -13.45
N ILE A 127 -22.56 4.90 -13.25
CA ILE A 127 -21.79 3.72 -12.83
C ILE A 127 -20.89 4.13 -11.68
N ASP A 128 -20.98 3.42 -10.58
CA ASP A 128 -20.05 3.56 -9.47
C ASP A 128 -19.07 2.38 -9.48
N TYR A 129 -17.81 2.67 -9.77
CA TYR A 129 -16.74 1.73 -9.55
C TYR A 129 -16.35 1.75 -8.08
N THR A 130 -16.39 0.58 -7.45
CA THR A 130 -16.01 0.41 -6.05
C THR A 130 -14.56 -0.05 -5.93
N ASN A 131 -14.05 -0.13 -4.71
CA ASN A 131 -12.72 -0.66 -4.46
C ASN A 131 -12.60 -2.11 -4.94
N GLN A 132 -11.60 -2.37 -5.76
CA GLN A 132 -11.18 -3.72 -6.17
C GLN A 132 -9.68 -3.75 -6.37
N MET A 133 -9.11 -4.94 -6.40
CA MET A 133 -7.71 -5.13 -6.79
C MET A 133 -7.64 -5.47 -8.27
N LEU A 134 -6.70 -4.84 -8.95
CA LEU A 134 -6.35 -5.13 -10.33
C LEU A 134 -4.94 -5.68 -10.39
N ILE A 135 -4.73 -6.77 -11.12
CA ILE A 135 -3.41 -7.23 -11.52
C ILE A 135 -3.07 -6.62 -12.87
N ILE A 136 -1.91 -5.99 -12.94
CA ILE A 136 -1.40 -5.39 -14.17
C ILE A 136 -0.32 -6.31 -14.73
N ASN A 137 -0.53 -6.73 -15.96
CA ASN A 137 0.38 -7.59 -16.69
C ASN A 137 1.45 -6.76 -17.43
N PRO A 138 2.61 -7.36 -17.78
CA PRO A 138 3.69 -6.64 -18.46
C PRO A 138 3.30 -6.06 -19.84
N ASP A 139 2.28 -6.62 -20.47
CA ASP A 139 1.70 -6.15 -21.75
C ASP A 139 0.69 -4.98 -21.57
N GLY A 140 0.48 -4.52 -20.34
CA GLY A 140 -0.47 -3.46 -20.00
C GLY A 140 -1.89 -3.95 -19.76
N ARG A 141 -2.19 -5.25 -19.89
CA ARG A 141 -3.52 -5.79 -19.58
C ARG A 141 -3.79 -5.70 -18.09
N ALA A 142 -4.95 -5.18 -17.72
CA ALA A 142 -5.47 -5.11 -16.36
C ALA A 142 -6.62 -6.10 -16.18
N ASP A 143 -6.48 -7.01 -15.23
CA ASP A 143 -7.52 -7.97 -14.87
C ASP A 143 -7.99 -7.74 -13.42
N SER A 144 -9.26 -7.98 -13.14
CA SER A 144 -9.74 -8.05 -11.75
C SER A 144 -9.01 -9.19 -11.04
N TRP A 145 -8.51 -8.92 -9.84
CA TRP A 145 -7.69 -9.88 -9.13
C TRP A 145 -8.22 -10.16 -7.72
N VAL A 146 -8.22 -11.44 -7.36
CA VAL A 146 -8.55 -11.94 -6.03
C VAL A 146 -7.37 -12.81 -5.57
N PRO A 147 -6.85 -12.61 -4.34
CA PRO A 147 -5.74 -13.40 -3.84
C PRO A 147 -6.13 -14.88 -3.68
N SER A 148 -5.23 -15.76 -4.09
CA SER A 148 -5.33 -17.18 -3.74
C SER A 148 -4.93 -17.41 -2.28
N SER A 149 -5.19 -18.60 -1.74
CA SER A 149 -4.71 -18.93 -0.39
C SER A 149 -3.18 -18.83 -0.28
N SER A 150 -2.45 -19.20 -1.34
CA SER A 150 -0.99 -19.05 -1.37
C SER A 150 -0.53 -17.58 -1.36
N ASP A 151 -1.33 -16.67 -1.89
CA ASP A 151 -1.03 -15.23 -1.85
C ASP A 151 -1.31 -14.65 -0.45
N VAL A 152 -2.40 -15.09 0.18
CA VAL A 152 -2.80 -14.62 1.52
C VAL A 152 -1.78 -15.01 2.59
N PHE A 153 -1.20 -16.21 2.50
CA PHE A 153 -0.22 -16.71 3.48
C PHE A 153 1.23 -16.52 3.05
N ALA A 154 1.48 -15.78 1.98
CA ALA A 154 2.83 -15.46 1.55
C ALA A 154 3.46 -14.38 2.43
N GLU A 155 4.78 -14.51 2.59
CA GLU A 155 5.64 -13.55 3.30
C GLU A 155 6.73 -12.99 2.36
N ASP A 156 6.44 -12.93 1.06
CA ASP A 156 7.33 -12.45 0.01
C ASP A 156 6.76 -11.26 -0.78
N TRP A 157 5.80 -10.57 -0.19
CA TRP A 157 5.24 -9.37 -0.77
C TRP A 157 6.24 -8.21 -0.73
N GLU A 158 6.24 -7.41 -1.77
CA GLU A 158 7.08 -6.21 -1.84
C GLU A 158 6.35 -5.06 -2.53
N VAL A 159 6.72 -3.83 -2.19
CA VAL A 159 6.29 -2.64 -2.92
C VAL A 159 7.09 -2.54 -4.21
N VAL A 160 6.40 -2.30 -5.32
CA VAL A 160 7.04 -2.03 -6.61
C VAL A 160 7.57 -0.60 -6.58
N THR A 161 8.88 -0.46 -6.71
CA THR A 161 9.57 0.84 -6.89
C THR A 161 9.95 1.02 -8.36
N GLU A 162 9.90 2.24 -8.85
CA GLU A 162 10.38 2.63 -10.18
C GLU A 162 11.87 2.34 -10.36
#